data_ee50fc1ace4fc751ad37df92456253e1
#
_entry.id   ee50fc1ace4fc751ad37df92456253e1
#
_cell.length_a   1.000
_cell.length_b   1.000
_cell.length_c   1.000
_cell.angle_alpha   90.00
_cell.angle_beta   90.00
_cell.angle_gamma   90.00
#
_symmetry.space_group_name_H-M   'P 1'
#
loop_
_entity.id
_entity.type
_entity.pdbx_description
1 polymer ?
#
loop_
_entity_poly.entity_id
_entity_poly.type
_entity_poly.pdbx_seq_one_letter_code
_entity_poly.pdbx_strand_id
1 'polypeptide(L)'
;MKKVTAQKVFFWNILGSLSSAAVSVILLFIVTRALNSASADIYSFAYAIANLFVIVASFQVRDFQATDIREKYSFDTYFVTRIISNVAMVLLLVTYLTFNTNTHSNLEIIFWVSFFRVSEALSDVFQGLFQQKERLDIAGKSLFLRNTISTIVFALTLVISKNLLWSVVAQTISSFVFIALFDYPHSKFFHRLNFKSVRLSNIINVLKDCLPLFINAFLLVSIYNQPKYALNDIFNQGLIGNGVQRDFSILFTPIFAMNLMIVFLRPMITQLAVFLEEKKISHFVTYKNNLFKILFATCTLIFLVGAFIAIPVLDIVYGTNLKQYQTSFVILLLGGIASTFSTVCDNILTIFRKQHFLVISFIIGYVVSILTAKPLVSKFEIFGAALSFLCSMVAWLVASLVIYFITNPYTFIKRNK
;
A
#
# COMPACT_ATOMS: atom_id res chain seq x y z
N MET A 1 10.95 -14.01 -29.11
CA MET A 1 9.77 -14.29 -28.26
C MET A 1 8.48 -13.94 -29.02
N LYS A 2 7.41 -14.76 -28.94
CA LYS A 2 6.12 -14.44 -29.60
C LYS A 2 5.54 -13.12 -29.05
N LYS A 3 5.06 -12.24 -29.94
CA LYS A 3 4.29 -11.05 -29.54
C LYS A 3 3.09 -11.50 -28.70
N VAL A 4 2.99 -11.00 -27.49
CA VAL A 4 1.87 -11.29 -26.57
C VAL A 4 0.71 -10.35 -26.92
N THR A 5 -0.49 -10.86 -26.95
CA THR A 5 -1.68 -10.03 -27.23
C THR A 5 -1.92 -9.05 -26.08
N ALA A 6 -2.33 -7.80 -26.41
CA ALA A 6 -2.63 -6.78 -25.41
C ALA A 6 -3.66 -7.26 -24.36
N GLN A 7 -4.64 -8.06 -24.78
CA GLN A 7 -5.62 -8.67 -23.88
C GLN A 7 -5.00 -9.57 -22.80
N LYS A 8 -4.00 -10.38 -23.18
CA LYS A 8 -3.30 -11.28 -22.24
C LYS A 8 -2.45 -10.49 -21.24
N VAL A 9 -1.80 -9.42 -21.70
CA VAL A 9 -1.04 -8.49 -20.86
C VAL A 9 -1.98 -7.84 -19.84
N PHE A 10 -3.10 -7.31 -20.31
CA PHE A 10 -4.11 -6.67 -19.48
C PHE A 10 -4.70 -7.64 -18.43
N PHE A 11 -5.09 -8.83 -18.84
CA PHE A 11 -5.66 -9.87 -17.97
C PHE A 11 -4.73 -10.20 -16.80
N TRP A 12 -3.45 -10.53 -17.08
CA TRP A 12 -2.52 -10.91 -16.04
C TRP A 12 -2.13 -9.74 -15.12
N ASN A 13 -2.05 -8.52 -15.67
CA ASN A 13 -1.78 -7.34 -14.86
C ASN A 13 -2.92 -7.04 -13.88
N ILE A 14 -4.17 -7.17 -14.31
CA ILE A 14 -5.33 -7.02 -13.43
C ILE A 14 -5.36 -8.12 -12.37
N LEU A 15 -5.20 -9.39 -12.75
CA LEU A 15 -5.18 -10.50 -11.78
C LEU A 15 -4.07 -10.34 -10.75
N GLY A 16 -2.87 -9.93 -11.17
CA GLY A 16 -1.76 -9.65 -10.27
C GLY A 16 -2.10 -8.53 -9.28
N SER A 17 -2.64 -7.42 -9.78
CA SER A 17 -3.02 -6.28 -8.95
C SER A 17 -4.14 -6.62 -7.96
N LEU A 18 -5.17 -7.35 -8.40
CA LEU A 18 -6.26 -7.80 -7.53
C LEU A 18 -5.77 -8.79 -6.47
N SER A 19 -4.89 -9.73 -6.84
CA SER A 19 -4.30 -10.67 -5.86
C SER A 19 -3.51 -9.92 -4.78
N SER A 20 -2.72 -8.92 -5.17
CA SER A 20 -1.94 -8.12 -4.22
C SER A 20 -2.83 -7.35 -3.23
N ALA A 21 -3.95 -6.80 -3.72
CA ALA A 21 -4.91 -6.12 -2.85
C ALA A 21 -5.69 -7.08 -1.95
N ALA A 22 -6.00 -8.28 -2.45
CA ALA A 22 -6.79 -9.27 -1.72
C ALA A 22 -6.00 -10.03 -0.65
N VAL A 23 -4.68 -10.20 -0.81
CA VAL A 23 -3.85 -11.00 0.11
C VAL A 23 -4.03 -10.58 1.57
N SER A 24 -3.97 -9.28 1.88
CA SER A 24 -4.09 -8.81 3.26
C SER A 24 -5.45 -9.14 3.88
N VAL A 25 -6.50 -9.01 3.09
CA VAL A 25 -7.87 -9.31 3.49
C VAL A 25 -8.05 -10.80 3.72
N ILE A 26 -7.57 -11.62 2.78
CA ILE A 26 -7.67 -13.09 2.84
C ILE A 26 -6.86 -13.64 4.03
N LEU A 27 -5.64 -13.17 4.24
CA LEU A 27 -4.82 -13.62 5.36
C LEU A 27 -5.45 -13.27 6.71
N LEU A 28 -5.95 -12.04 6.87
CA LEU A 28 -6.67 -11.64 8.09
C LEU A 28 -7.93 -12.47 8.29
N PHE A 29 -8.69 -12.76 7.24
CA PHE A 29 -9.85 -13.64 7.26
C PHE A 29 -9.49 -15.04 7.76
N ILE A 30 -8.44 -15.66 7.17
CA ILE A 30 -8.01 -17.00 7.54
C ILE A 30 -7.60 -17.04 9.01
N VAL A 31 -6.79 -16.08 9.48
CA VAL A 31 -6.35 -16.01 10.88
C VAL A 31 -7.53 -15.83 11.83
N THR A 32 -8.46 -14.91 11.52
CA THR A 32 -9.63 -14.63 12.36
C THR A 32 -10.56 -15.82 12.49
N ARG A 33 -10.69 -16.63 11.43
CA ARG A 33 -11.54 -17.83 11.43
C ARG A 33 -10.87 -19.07 12.02
N ALA A 34 -9.55 -19.19 11.88
CA ALA A 34 -8.83 -20.39 12.27
C ALA A 34 -8.31 -20.35 13.71
N LEU A 35 -8.06 -19.15 14.26
CA LEU A 35 -7.45 -18.92 15.56
C LEU A 35 -8.34 -18.06 16.46
N ASN A 36 -7.85 -17.80 17.69
CA ASN A 36 -8.51 -16.93 18.67
C ASN A 36 -8.26 -15.42 18.37
N SER A 37 -9.02 -14.56 19.06
CA SER A 37 -8.95 -13.10 18.91
C SER A 37 -7.56 -12.53 19.19
N ALA A 38 -6.87 -13.06 20.23
CA ALA A 38 -5.52 -12.59 20.58
C ALA A 38 -4.50 -12.84 19.46
N SER A 39 -4.54 -14.01 18.83
CA SER A 39 -3.67 -14.33 17.68
C SER A 39 -3.98 -13.45 16.46
N ALA A 40 -5.25 -13.09 16.25
CA ALA A 40 -5.66 -12.20 15.18
C ALA A 40 -5.23 -10.75 15.45
N ASP A 41 -5.24 -10.29 16.70
CA ASP A 41 -4.68 -8.99 17.11
C ASP A 41 -3.19 -8.91 16.84
N ILE A 42 -2.44 -9.94 17.26
CA ILE A 42 -1.00 -10.04 17.03
C ILE A 42 -0.69 -9.98 15.53
N TYR A 43 -1.41 -10.75 14.72
CA TYR A 43 -1.24 -10.76 13.28
C TYR A 43 -1.55 -9.39 12.66
N SER A 44 -2.64 -8.75 13.09
CA SER A 44 -3.05 -7.43 12.59
C SER A 44 -2.01 -6.35 12.87
N PHE A 45 -1.44 -6.35 14.08
CA PHE A 45 -0.37 -5.45 14.45
C PHE A 45 0.94 -5.76 13.72
N ALA A 46 1.35 -7.04 13.67
CA ALA A 46 2.53 -7.48 12.92
C ALA A 46 2.45 -7.06 11.44
N TYR A 47 1.27 -7.18 10.85
CA TYR A 47 1.03 -6.77 9.47
C TYR A 47 1.13 -5.24 9.29
N ALA A 48 0.68 -4.43 10.26
CA ALA A 48 0.82 -2.99 10.24
C ALA A 48 2.31 -2.56 10.30
N ILE A 49 3.10 -3.21 11.15
CA ILE A 49 4.56 -3.03 11.22
C ILE A 49 5.20 -3.45 9.89
N ALA A 50 4.86 -4.62 9.36
CA ALA A 50 5.37 -5.12 8.10
C ALA A 50 5.09 -4.16 6.92
N ASN A 51 3.93 -3.50 6.91
CA ASN A 51 3.59 -2.49 5.90
C ASN A 51 4.49 -1.25 5.96
N LEU A 52 4.98 -0.86 7.13
CA LEU A 52 5.94 0.23 7.25
C LEU A 52 7.32 -0.19 6.73
N PHE A 53 7.77 -1.38 7.16
CA PHE A 53 9.11 -1.87 6.80
C PHE A 53 9.23 -2.27 5.34
N VAL A 54 8.15 -2.71 4.67
CA VAL A 54 8.19 -3.00 3.22
C VAL A 54 8.53 -1.76 2.39
N ILE A 55 8.21 -0.55 2.86
CA ILE A 55 8.59 0.68 2.15
C ILE A 55 10.10 0.86 2.15
N VAL A 56 10.78 0.50 3.26
CA VAL A 56 12.25 0.50 3.33
C VAL A 56 12.83 -0.57 2.39
N ALA A 57 12.28 -1.79 2.40
CA ALA A 57 12.71 -2.87 1.52
C ALA A 57 12.51 -2.53 0.05
N SER A 58 11.37 -1.96 -0.33
CA SER A 58 11.05 -1.58 -1.70
C SER A 58 11.81 -0.34 -2.16
N PHE A 59 12.04 0.61 -1.27
CA PHE A 59 12.64 1.92 -1.53
C PHE A 59 12.15 2.58 -2.84
N GLN A 60 10.95 2.21 -3.28
CA GLN A 60 10.30 2.62 -4.54
C GLN A 60 11.17 2.39 -5.81
N VAL A 61 12.11 1.45 -5.75
CA VAL A 61 13.06 1.16 -6.85
C VAL A 61 12.32 0.68 -8.09
N ARG A 62 11.26 -0.13 -7.93
CA ARG A 62 10.48 -0.62 -9.09
C ARG A 62 9.80 0.52 -9.84
N ASP A 63 9.21 1.48 -9.14
CA ASP A 63 8.48 2.59 -9.77
C ASP A 63 9.44 3.44 -10.62
N PHE A 64 10.65 3.65 -10.11
CA PHE A 64 11.70 4.32 -10.87
C PHE A 64 12.19 3.45 -12.05
N GLN A 65 12.54 2.17 -11.80
CA GLN A 65 12.99 1.22 -12.81
C GLN A 65 11.99 1.07 -13.96
N ALA A 66 10.70 0.96 -13.66
CA ALA A 66 9.65 0.80 -14.67
C ALA A 66 9.54 1.99 -15.63
N THR A 67 9.99 3.18 -15.21
CA THR A 67 9.99 4.41 -16.03
C THR A 67 11.34 4.67 -16.71
N ASP A 68 12.38 3.92 -16.35
CA ASP A 68 13.72 4.02 -16.96
C ASP A 68 13.78 3.26 -18.30
N ILE A 69 13.03 3.73 -19.29
CA ILE A 69 12.95 3.13 -20.64
C ILE A 69 14.31 3.21 -21.37
N ARG A 70 15.12 4.23 -21.04
CA ARG A 70 16.44 4.43 -21.66
C ARG A 70 17.53 3.59 -21.02
N GLU A 71 17.21 2.78 -20.02
CA GLU A 71 18.14 1.93 -19.28
C GLU A 71 19.35 2.71 -18.74
N LYS A 72 19.07 3.90 -18.13
CA LYS A 72 20.11 4.73 -17.47
C LYS A 72 20.94 3.92 -16.50
N TYR A 73 20.30 2.98 -15.81
CA TYR A 73 20.97 2.03 -14.92
C TYR A 73 20.71 0.59 -15.37
N SER A 74 21.73 -0.28 -15.23
CA SER A 74 21.60 -1.70 -15.53
C SER A 74 20.68 -2.41 -14.52
N PHE A 75 20.08 -3.52 -14.94
CA PHE A 75 19.30 -4.37 -14.02
C PHE A 75 20.14 -4.86 -12.83
N ASP A 76 21.42 -5.14 -13.03
CA ASP A 76 22.33 -5.52 -11.94
C ASP A 76 22.40 -4.44 -10.86
N THR A 77 22.43 -3.15 -11.26
CA THR A 77 22.42 -2.03 -10.31
C THR A 77 21.11 -1.98 -9.51
N TYR A 78 19.95 -2.13 -10.17
CA TYR A 78 18.66 -2.18 -9.50
C TYR A 78 18.56 -3.38 -8.54
N PHE A 79 19.03 -4.54 -8.98
CA PHE A 79 19.02 -5.76 -8.16
C PHE A 79 19.90 -5.63 -6.91
N VAL A 80 21.13 -5.13 -7.04
CA VAL A 80 22.03 -4.91 -5.88
C VAL A 80 21.46 -3.83 -4.96
N THR A 81 20.90 -2.74 -5.50
CA THR A 81 20.21 -1.72 -4.70
C THR A 81 19.07 -2.35 -3.89
N ARG A 82 18.28 -3.26 -4.48
CA ARG A 82 17.23 -4.00 -3.80
C ARG A 82 17.75 -4.90 -2.69
N ILE A 83 18.85 -5.58 -2.90
CA ILE A 83 19.49 -6.39 -1.84
C ILE A 83 19.93 -5.50 -0.68
N ILE A 84 20.56 -4.36 -0.96
CA ILE A 84 20.99 -3.40 0.07
C ILE A 84 19.78 -2.86 0.86
N SER A 85 18.70 -2.45 0.19
CA SER A 85 17.49 -1.97 0.88
C SER A 85 16.80 -3.07 1.70
N ASN A 86 16.80 -4.33 1.23
CA ASN A 86 16.31 -5.46 1.99
C ASN A 86 17.15 -5.73 3.24
N VAL A 87 18.46 -5.70 3.14
CA VAL A 87 19.38 -5.83 4.30
C VAL A 87 19.16 -4.68 5.27
N ALA A 88 19.06 -3.43 4.79
CA ALA A 88 18.76 -2.27 5.61
C ALA A 88 17.42 -2.42 6.35
N MET A 89 16.38 -2.91 5.66
CA MET A 89 15.08 -3.20 6.26
C MET A 89 15.19 -4.21 7.40
N VAL A 90 15.92 -5.32 7.19
CA VAL A 90 16.09 -6.36 8.23
C VAL A 90 16.86 -5.82 9.43
N LEU A 91 17.93 -5.05 9.21
CA LEU A 91 18.70 -4.42 10.29
C LEU A 91 17.84 -3.43 11.09
N LEU A 92 17.07 -2.57 10.41
CA LEU A 92 16.16 -1.63 11.07
C LEU A 92 15.04 -2.37 11.81
N LEU A 93 14.51 -3.45 11.26
CA LEU A 93 13.50 -4.29 11.92
C LEU A 93 14.05 -4.91 13.20
N VAL A 94 15.22 -5.54 13.14
CA VAL A 94 15.87 -6.13 14.32
C VAL A 94 16.14 -5.05 15.37
N THR A 95 16.65 -3.89 14.96
CA THR A 95 16.86 -2.74 15.87
C THR A 95 15.53 -2.30 16.51
N TYR A 96 14.47 -2.15 15.73
CA TYR A 96 13.13 -1.83 16.23
C TYR A 96 12.65 -2.84 17.29
N LEU A 97 12.78 -4.14 16.99
CA LEU A 97 12.33 -5.20 17.90
C LEU A 97 13.16 -5.28 19.19
N THR A 98 14.46 -4.98 19.15
CA THR A 98 15.33 -5.00 20.33
C THR A 98 15.08 -3.83 21.26
N PHE A 99 14.76 -2.64 20.73
CA PHE A 99 14.54 -1.45 21.55
C PHE A 99 13.08 -1.25 21.96
N ASN A 100 12.13 -1.92 21.32
CA ASN A 100 10.71 -1.78 21.65
C ASN A 100 10.28 -2.83 22.68
N THR A 101 10.44 -2.50 23.96
CA THR A 101 10.13 -3.39 25.09
C THR A 101 8.65 -3.80 25.20
N ASN A 102 7.75 -3.07 24.55
CA ASN A 102 6.31 -3.34 24.59
C ASN A 102 5.87 -4.53 23.69
N THR A 103 6.79 -5.15 22.95
CA THR A 103 6.46 -6.21 21.98
C THR A 103 7.04 -7.59 22.35
N HIS A 104 7.65 -7.75 23.54
CA HIS A 104 8.43 -8.94 23.91
C HIS A 104 7.70 -10.29 23.74
N SER A 105 6.39 -10.35 23.90
CA SER A 105 5.65 -11.61 23.80
C SER A 105 5.42 -12.14 22.38
N ASN A 106 5.64 -11.32 21.34
CA ASN A 106 5.25 -11.65 19.96
C ASN A 106 6.31 -11.29 18.91
N LEU A 107 7.57 -11.11 19.33
CA LEU A 107 8.69 -10.67 18.49
C LEU A 107 8.88 -11.56 17.26
N GLU A 108 8.79 -12.87 17.44
CA GLU A 108 8.99 -13.85 16.35
C GLU A 108 7.94 -13.68 15.25
N ILE A 109 6.67 -13.49 15.62
CA ILE A 109 5.58 -13.31 14.64
C ILE A 109 5.79 -12.01 13.89
N ILE A 110 6.09 -10.90 14.59
CA ILE A 110 6.34 -9.61 13.97
C ILE A 110 7.55 -9.69 13.03
N PHE A 111 8.63 -10.37 13.46
CA PHE A 111 9.80 -10.59 12.63
C PHE A 111 9.44 -11.34 11.34
N TRP A 112 8.79 -12.50 11.44
CA TRP A 112 8.51 -13.35 10.28
C TRP A 112 7.47 -12.73 9.33
N VAL A 113 6.42 -12.05 9.84
CA VAL A 113 5.45 -11.31 9.02
C VAL A 113 6.14 -10.16 8.27
N SER A 114 7.09 -9.47 8.93
CA SER A 114 7.88 -8.43 8.28
C SER A 114 8.92 -9.00 7.33
N PHE A 115 9.55 -10.13 7.67
CA PHE A 115 10.53 -10.79 6.82
C PHE A 115 9.93 -11.37 5.53
N PHE A 116 8.65 -11.77 5.58
CA PHE A 116 7.92 -12.12 4.36
C PHE A 116 7.93 -10.97 3.34
N ARG A 117 7.90 -9.70 3.78
CA ARG A 117 7.97 -8.52 2.91
C ARG A 117 9.30 -8.39 2.15
N VAL A 118 10.40 -8.96 2.68
CA VAL A 118 11.66 -9.05 1.95
C VAL A 118 11.50 -9.85 0.67
N SER A 119 10.75 -10.96 0.71
CA SER A 119 10.47 -11.75 -0.49
C SER A 119 9.61 -10.98 -1.49
N GLU A 120 8.63 -10.21 -1.02
CA GLU A 120 7.82 -9.36 -1.89
C GLU A 120 8.67 -8.30 -2.58
N ALA A 121 9.50 -7.59 -1.84
CA ALA A 121 10.41 -6.60 -2.39
C ALA A 121 11.43 -7.21 -3.36
N LEU A 122 11.91 -8.43 -3.09
CA LEU A 122 12.83 -9.13 -3.99
C LEU A 122 12.14 -9.55 -5.30
N SER A 123 10.91 -10.07 -5.25
CA SER A 123 10.14 -10.38 -6.46
C SER A 123 9.84 -9.12 -7.28
N ASP A 124 9.60 -8.00 -6.59
CA ASP A 124 9.24 -6.74 -7.17
C ASP A 124 10.29 -6.16 -8.13
N VAL A 125 11.60 -6.34 -7.86
CA VAL A 125 12.66 -5.89 -8.78
C VAL A 125 12.69 -6.72 -10.08
N PHE A 126 12.35 -8.01 -10.05
CA PHE A 126 12.18 -8.82 -11.25
C PHE A 126 10.95 -8.38 -12.05
N GLN A 127 9.85 -8.09 -11.36
CA GLN A 127 8.64 -7.56 -12.00
C GLN A 127 8.92 -6.19 -12.66
N GLY A 128 9.78 -5.36 -12.06
CA GLY A 128 10.30 -4.13 -12.65
C GLY A 128 11.03 -4.38 -13.96
N LEU A 129 11.93 -5.38 -14.02
CA LEU A 129 12.60 -5.79 -15.25
C LEU A 129 11.60 -6.25 -16.32
N PHE A 130 10.63 -7.08 -15.95
CA PHE A 130 9.61 -7.55 -16.90
C PHE A 130 8.77 -6.39 -17.43
N GLN A 131 8.43 -5.44 -16.59
CA GLN A 131 7.70 -4.22 -16.97
C GLN A 131 8.54 -3.34 -17.90
N GLN A 132 9.82 -3.11 -17.60
CA GLN A 132 10.75 -2.36 -18.43
C GLN A 132 10.93 -2.98 -19.82
N LYS A 133 10.84 -4.31 -19.91
CA LYS A 133 10.89 -5.07 -21.16
C LYS A 133 9.50 -5.32 -21.80
N GLU A 134 8.50 -4.51 -21.43
CA GLU A 134 7.11 -4.58 -21.94
C GLU A 134 6.44 -5.94 -21.75
N ARG A 135 6.89 -6.72 -20.76
CA ARG A 135 6.36 -8.05 -20.44
C ARG A 135 5.57 -8.04 -19.14
N LEU A 136 4.59 -7.13 -19.06
CA LEU A 136 3.66 -7.05 -17.94
C LEU A 136 2.84 -8.32 -17.73
N ASP A 137 2.70 -9.18 -18.77
CA ASP A 137 2.09 -10.49 -18.66
C ASP A 137 2.88 -11.42 -17.72
N ILE A 138 4.22 -11.38 -17.77
CA ILE A 138 5.08 -12.17 -16.88
C ILE A 138 5.06 -11.55 -15.48
N ALA A 139 5.16 -10.22 -15.37
CA ALA A 139 5.10 -9.52 -14.08
C ALA A 139 3.76 -9.81 -13.35
N GLY A 140 2.62 -9.71 -14.04
CA GLY A 140 1.31 -10.01 -13.47
C GLY A 140 1.14 -11.47 -13.08
N LYS A 141 1.66 -12.43 -13.89
CA LYS A 141 1.70 -13.84 -13.54
C LYS A 141 2.52 -14.11 -12.28
N SER A 142 3.73 -13.54 -12.21
CA SER A 142 4.61 -13.66 -11.06
C SER A 142 3.87 -13.22 -9.80
N LEU A 143 3.31 -12.02 -9.81
CA LEU A 143 2.60 -11.43 -8.68
C LEU A 143 1.39 -12.30 -8.26
N PHE A 144 0.56 -12.70 -9.23
CA PHE A 144 -0.63 -13.53 -8.96
C PHE A 144 -0.26 -14.90 -8.38
N LEU A 145 0.64 -15.64 -9.04
CA LEU A 145 0.99 -16.99 -8.63
C LEU A 145 1.74 -17.00 -7.29
N ARG A 146 2.68 -16.08 -7.07
CA ARG A 146 3.39 -15.96 -5.79
C ARG A 146 2.40 -15.70 -4.65
N ASN A 147 1.52 -14.72 -4.80
CA ASN A 147 0.53 -14.40 -3.78
C ASN A 147 -0.42 -15.55 -3.51
N THR A 148 -0.91 -16.21 -4.57
CA THR A 148 -1.84 -17.35 -4.44
C THR A 148 -1.17 -18.54 -3.76
N ILE A 149 0.02 -18.95 -4.22
CA ILE A 149 0.74 -20.10 -3.66
C ILE A 149 1.10 -19.83 -2.20
N SER A 150 1.68 -18.66 -1.89
CA SER A 150 2.08 -18.34 -0.52
C SER A 150 0.88 -18.24 0.43
N THR A 151 -0.27 -17.72 -0.04
CA THR A 151 -1.52 -17.69 0.74
C THR A 151 -2.09 -19.09 0.97
N ILE A 152 -2.06 -19.96 -0.03
CA ILE A 152 -2.52 -21.35 0.11
C ILE A 152 -1.62 -22.10 1.11
N VAL A 153 -0.30 -21.97 1.00
CA VAL A 153 0.64 -22.59 1.94
C VAL A 153 0.42 -22.08 3.36
N PHE A 154 0.22 -20.78 3.55
CA PHE A 154 -0.14 -20.19 4.83
C PHE A 154 -1.42 -20.81 5.39
N ALA A 155 -2.49 -20.85 4.57
CA ALA A 155 -3.79 -21.38 4.99
C ALA A 155 -3.72 -22.86 5.40
N LEU A 156 -3.10 -23.69 4.57
CA LEU A 156 -2.94 -25.11 4.85
C LEU A 156 -2.14 -25.34 6.13
N THR A 157 -1.00 -24.65 6.27
CA THR A 157 -0.18 -24.76 7.48
C THR A 157 -0.95 -24.30 8.71
N LEU A 158 -1.74 -23.23 8.62
CA LEU A 158 -2.51 -22.70 9.74
C LEU A 158 -3.63 -23.66 10.17
N VAL A 159 -4.35 -24.23 9.21
CA VAL A 159 -5.44 -25.18 9.51
C VAL A 159 -4.91 -26.46 10.14
N ILE A 160 -3.76 -26.95 9.66
CA ILE A 160 -3.16 -28.21 10.15
C ILE A 160 -2.46 -28.00 11.50
N SER A 161 -1.59 -26.99 11.62
CA SER A 161 -0.76 -26.79 12.81
C SER A 161 -1.44 -25.99 13.91
N LYS A 162 -2.48 -25.21 13.59
CA LYS A 162 -3.09 -24.20 14.48
C LYS A 162 -2.08 -23.22 15.09
N ASN A 163 -0.94 -23.05 14.43
CA ASN A 163 0.16 -22.23 14.89
C ASN A 163 0.47 -21.11 13.88
N LEU A 164 0.29 -19.86 14.32
CA LEU A 164 0.48 -18.68 13.48
C LEU A 164 1.93 -18.54 13.00
N LEU A 165 2.91 -18.78 13.89
CA LEU A 165 4.33 -18.65 13.57
C LEU A 165 4.75 -19.58 12.43
N TRP A 166 4.44 -20.87 12.55
CA TRP A 166 4.77 -21.86 11.51
C TRP A 166 4.10 -21.53 10.17
N SER A 167 2.89 -20.96 10.21
CA SER A 167 2.17 -20.58 9.00
C SER A 167 2.85 -19.42 8.27
N VAL A 168 3.32 -18.41 9.00
CA VAL A 168 4.05 -17.28 8.41
C VAL A 168 5.43 -17.71 7.91
N VAL A 169 6.12 -18.60 8.64
CA VAL A 169 7.40 -19.18 8.20
C VAL A 169 7.23 -19.95 6.90
N ALA A 170 6.23 -20.83 6.83
CA ALA A 170 5.94 -21.60 5.62
C ALA A 170 5.56 -20.70 4.43
N GLN A 171 4.76 -19.65 4.67
CA GLN A 171 4.44 -18.63 3.68
C GLN A 171 5.70 -17.96 3.14
N THR A 172 6.60 -17.56 4.03
CA THR A 172 7.86 -16.90 3.67
C THR A 172 8.74 -17.80 2.82
N ILE A 173 8.95 -19.05 3.25
CA ILE A 173 9.74 -20.05 2.52
C ILE A 173 9.14 -20.28 1.13
N SER A 174 7.82 -20.50 1.04
CA SER A 174 7.15 -20.74 -0.25
C SER A 174 7.31 -19.57 -1.21
N SER A 175 7.29 -18.33 -0.69
CA SER A 175 7.49 -17.13 -1.51
C SER A 175 8.94 -17.06 -2.06
N PHE A 176 9.95 -17.33 -1.25
CA PHE A 176 11.35 -17.39 -1.73
C PHE A 176 11.58 -18.52 -2.73
N VAL A 177 11.00 -19.70 -2.48
CA VAL A 177 11.05 -20.83 -3.43
C VAL A 177 10.42 -20.42 -4.77
N PHE A 178 9.27 -19.73 -4.73
CA PHE A 178 8.64 -19.24 -5.96
C PHE A 178 9.55 -18.28 -6.74
N ILE A 179 10.21 -17.34 -6.07
CA ILE A 179 11.16 -16.42 -6.71
C ILE A 179 12.30 -17.19 -7.39
N ALA A 180 12.85 -18.18 -6.70
CA ALA A 180 13.93 -19.01 -7.23
C ALA A 180 13.50 -19.86 -8.43
N LEU A 181 12.27 -20.35 -8.45
CA LEU A 181 11.76 -21.24 -9.49
C LEU A 181 11.06 -20.50 -10.64
N PHE A 182 10.55 -19.29 -10.41
CA PHE A 182 9.81 -18.54 -11.44
C PHE A 182 10.52 -17.23 -11.83
N ASP A 183 10.72 -16.31 -10.91
CA ASP A 183 11.20 -14.96 -11.23
C ASP A 183 12.64 -14.99 -11.77
N TYR A 184 13.53 -15.65 -11.05
CA TYR A 184 14.94 -15.73 -11.44
C TYR A 184 15.17 -16.46 -12.79
N PRO A 185 14.57 -17.62 -13.09
CA PRO A 185 14.71 -18.24 -14.39
C PRO A 185 14.15 -17.39 -15.54
N HIS A 186 12.98 -16.74 -15.31
CA HIS A 186 12.39 -15.87 -16.34
C HIS A 186 13.22 -14.60 -16.58
N SER A 187 13.88 -14.06 -15.56
CA SER A 187 14.75 -12.90 -15.73
C SER A 187 15.94 -13.16 -16.64
N LYS A 188 16.48 -14.40 -16.66
CA LYS A 188 17.61 -14.79 -17.51
C LYS A 188 17.33 -14.66 -18.99
N PHE A 189 16.07 -14.69 -19.42
CA PHE A 189 15.69 -14.47 -20.82
C PHE A 189 15.89 -13.02 -21.27
N PHE A 190 15.94 -12.07 -20.32
CA PHE A 190 16.07 -10.64 -20.59
C PHE A 190 17.44 -10.10 -20.18
N HIS A 191 17.96 -10.59 -19.06
CA HIS A 191 19.24 -10.14 -18.51
C HIS A 191 19.88 -11.25 -17.67
N ARG A 192 21.17 -11.49 -17.87
CA ARG A 192 21.97 -12.36 -16.99
C ARG A 192 22.72 -11.51 -16.00
N LEU A 193 22.52 -11.77 -14.71
CA LEU A 193 23.16 -11.02 -13.64
C LEU A 193 24.70 -11.05 -13.75
N ASN A 194 25.29 -9.85 -13.74
CA ASN A 194 26.73 -9.65 -13.75
C ASN A 194 27.14 -8.59 -12.71
N PHE A 195 27.41 -9.03 -11.50
CA PHE A 195 27.73 -8.15 -10.38
C PHE A 195 29.03 -7.35 -10.55
N LYS A 196 29.93 -7.77 -11.47
CA LYS A 196 31.20 -7.07 -11.74
C LYS A 196 31.00 -5.70 -12.40
N SER A 197 29.85 -5.49 -13.03
CA SER A 197 29.53 -4.23 -13.73
C SER A 197 28.94 -3.16 -12.78
N VAL A 198 28.58 -3.54 -11.55
CA VAL A 198 27.88 -2.66 -10.60
C VAL A 198 28.89 -1.69 -9.95
N ARG A 199 28.60 -0.39 -10.07
CA ARG A 199 29.39 0.68 -9.44
C ARG A 199 28.61 1.25 -8.24
N LEU A 200 29.30 1.46 -7.13
CA LEU A 200 28.71 2.05 -5.92
C LEU A 200 28.07 3.43 -6.21
N SER A 201 28.70 4.23 -7.07
CA SER A 201 28.13 5.52 -7.49
C SER A 201 26.75 5.40 -8.13
N ASN A 202 26.52 4.35 -8.94
CA ASN A 202 25.22 4.12 -9.57
C ASN A 202 24.15 3.72 -8.53
N ILE A 203 24.52 2.89 -7.54
CA ILE A 203 23.63 2.52 -6.43
C ILE A 203 23.19 3.78 -5.67
N ILE A 204 24.15 4.64 -5.29
CA ILE A 204 23.87 5.89 -4.58
C ILE A 204 22.96 6.80 -5.41
N ASN A 205 23.19 6.88 -6.73
CA ASN A 205 22.36 7.68 -7.62
C ASN A 205 20.94 7.13 -7.72
N VAL A 206 20.74 5.80 -7.85
CA VAL A 206 19.42 5.17 -7.81
C VAL A 206 18.70 5.49 -6.50
N LEU A 207 19.36 5.34 -5.36
CA LEU A 207 18.78 5.68 -4.06
C LEU A 207 18.39 7.16 -3.97
N LYS A 208 19.23 8.08 -4.46
CA LYS A 208 18.92 9.52 -4.52
C LYS A 208 17.71 9.81 -5.41
N ASP A 209 17.66 9.18 -6.59
CA ASP A 209 16.58 9.36 -7.55
C ASP A 209 15.25 8.80 -7.00
N CYS A 210 15.29 7.72 -6.20
CA CYS A 210 14.12 7.11 -5.57
C CYS A 210 13.70 7.80 -4.26
N LEU A 211 14.56 8.58 -3.61
CA LEU A 211 14.34 9.15 -2.28
C LEU A 211 13.03 9.97 -2.15
N PRO A 212 12.66 10.85 -3.12
CA PRO A 212 11.38 11.58 -3.02
C PRO A 212 10.16 10.65 -3.03
N LEU A 213 10.20 9.59 -3.85
CA LEU A 213 9.12 8.58 -3.92
C LEU A 213 9.05 7.78 -2.62
N PHE A 214 10.21 7.42 -2.07
CA PHE A 214 10.32 6.73 -0.79
C PHE A 214 9.72 7.55 0.34
N ILE A 215 10.06 8.85 0.46
CA ILE A 215 9.53 9.74 1.51
C ILE A 215 8.01 9.82 1.42
N ASN A 216 7.46 10.02 0.23
CA ASN A 216 6.01 10.10 0.03
C ASN A 216 5.31 8.80 0.44
N ALA A 217 5.83 7.65 0.00
CA ALA A 217 5.27 6.35 0.32
C ALA A 217 5.38 6.05 1.84
N PHE A 218 6.51 6.39 2.46
CA PHE A 218 6.74 6.20 3.90
C PHE A 218 5.75 7.03 4.73
N LEU A 219 5.58 8.30 4.41
CA LEU A 219 4.63 9.18 5.09
C LEU A 219 3.20 8.66 4.94
N LEU A 220 2.80 8.30 3.70
CA LEU A 220 1.46 7.79 3.43
C LEU A 220 1.15 6.52 4.23
N VAL A 221 2.05 5.53 4.18
CA VAL A 221 1.86 4.27 4.92
C VAL A 221 1.87 4.50 6.42
N SER A 222 2.70 5.44 6.92
CA SER A 222 2.71 5.82 8.32
C SER A 222 1.37 6.41 8.76
N ILE A 223 0.78 7.32 7.98
CA ILE A 223 -0.55 7.90 8.26
C ILE A 223 -1.61 6.79 8.37
N TYR A 224 -1.62 5.85 7.44
CA TYR A 224 -2.60 4.76 7.40
C TYR A 224 -2.48 3.79 8.59
N ASN A 225 -1.28 3.61 9.13
CA ASN A 225 -1.05 2.66 10.22
C ASN A 225 -0.96 3.31 11.60
N GLN A 226 -0.85 4.65 11.70
CA GLN A 226 -0.74 5.37 12.98
C GLN A 226 -1.86 5.04 13.98
N PRO A 227 -3.15 4.93 13.57
CA PRO A 227 -4.20 4.51 14.50
C PRO A 227 -3.99 3.09 15.06
N LYS A 228 -3.43 2.18 14.28
CA LYS A 228 -3.13 0.80 14.72
C LYS A 228 -1.99 0.76 15.72
N TYR A 229 -0.97 1.60 15.53
CA TYR A 229 0.13 1.72 16.51
C TYR A 229 -0.38 2.27 17.84
N ALA A 230 -1.24 3.29 17.79
CA ALA A 230 -1.85 3.85 19.00
C ALA A 230 -2.76 2.83 19.72
N LEU A 231 -3.54 2.02 18.99
CA LEU A 231 -4.34 0.94 19.57
C LEU A 231 -3.44 -0.11 20.25
N ASN A 232 -2.32 -0.46 19.64
CA ASN A 232 -1.38 -1.41 20.24
C ASN A 232 -0.74 -0.87 21.52
N ASP A 233 -0.39 0.42 21.56
CA ASP A 233 0.18 1.05 22.76
C ASP A 233 -0.80 0.97 23.94
N ILE A 234 -2.09 1.21 23.70
CA ILE A 234 -3.15 1.15 24.71
C ILE A 234 -3.46 -0.28 25.11
N PHE A 235 -3.41 -1.24 24.17
CA PHE A 235 -3.52 -2.66 24.45
C PHE A 235 -2.43 -3.14 25.39
N ASN A 236 -1.17 -2.74 25.14
CA ASN A 236 -0.04 -3.08 26.00
C ASN A 236 -0.12 -2.47 27.40
N GLN A 237 -0.86 -1.36 27.57
CA GLN A 237 -1.17 -0.76 28.86
C GLN A 237 -2.32 -1.46 29.59
N GLY A 238 -2.95 -2.51 28.98
CA GLY A 238 -4.07 -3.23 29.55
C GLY A 238 -5.39 -2.43 29.58
N LEU A 239 -5.48 -1.35 28.82
CA LEU A 239 -6.67 -0.49 28.80
C LEU A 239 -7.77 -0.97 27.83
N ILE A 240 -7.43 -1.81 26.87
CA ILE A 240 -8.38 -2.43 25.92
C ILE A 240 -8.21 -3.94 25.88
N GLY A 241 -9.31 -4.64 25.59
CA GLY A 241 -9.33 -6.12 25.54
C GLY A 241 -8.85 -6.71 24.21
N ASN A 242 -8.75 -8.04 24.20
CA ASN A 242 -8.44 -8.80 22.98
C ASN A 242 -9.54 -8.64 21.93
N GLY A 243 -9.15 -8.59 20.67
CA GLY A 243 -10.03 -8.49 19.50
C GLY A 243 -10.14 -7.06 18.93
N VAL A 244 -9.73 -6.04 19.67
CA VAL A 244 -9.86 -4.63 19.26
C VAL A 244 -8.98 -4.29 18.05
N GLN A 245 -7.73 -4.77 18.03
CA GLN A 245 -6.81 -4.60 16.90
C GLN A 245 -7.31 -5.30 15.63
N ARG A 246 -7.79 -6.53 15.79
CA ARG A 246 -8.41 -7.32 14.74
C ARG A 246 -9.63 -6.59 14.18
N ASP A 247 -10.56 -6.17 15.06
CA ASP A 247 -11.82 -5.54 14.66
C ASP A 247 -11.55 -4.23 13.91
N PHE A 248 -10.64 -3.40 14.39
CA PHE A 248 -10.23 -2.19 13.67
C PHE A 248 -9.64 -2.52 12.28
N SER A 249 -8.82 -3.58 12.19
CA SER A 249 -8.22 -3.99 10.90
C SER A 249 -9.27 -4.53 9.93
N ILE A 250 -10.30 -5.23 10.43
CA ILE A 250 -11.45 -5.68 9.62
C ILE A 250 -12.25 -4.48 9.12
N LEU A 251 -12.59 -3.52 10.01
CA LEU A 251 -13.30 -2.29 9.65
C LEU A 251 -12.52 -1.44 8.63
N PHE A 252 -11.20 -1.54 8.63
CA PHE A 252 -10.34 -0.81 7.70
C PHE A 252 -10.28 -1.45 6.29
N THR A 253 -10.71 -2.70 6.13
CA THR A 253 -10.64 -3.44 4.85
C THR A 253 -11.35 -2.74 3.68
N PRO A 254 -12.57 -2.17 3.81
CA PRO A 254 -13.24 -1.49 2.71
C PRO A 254 -12.49 -0.25 2.20
N ILE A 255 -11.65 0.39 3.04
CA ILE A 255 -10.84 1.54 2.63
C ILE A 255 -9.78 1.13 1.61
N PHE A 256 -9.18 -0.06 1.77
CA PHE A 256 -8.28 -0.60 0.75
C PHE A 256 -9.00 -0.84 -0.59
N ALA A 257 -10.27 -1.30 -0.54
CA ALA A 257 -11.07 -1.46 -1.75
C ALA A 257 -11.36 -0.11 -2.43
N MET A 258 -11.58 0.97 -1.66
CA MET A 258 -11.74 2.33 -2.20
C MET A 258 -10.48 2.80 -2.94
N ASN A 259 -9.30 2.49 -2.44
CA ASN A 259 -8.04 2.82 -3.11
C ASN A 259 -7.86 2.09 -4.45
N LEU A 260 -8.42 0.89 -4.60
CA LEU A 260 -8.43 0.17 -5.89
C LEU A 260 -9.24 0.92 -6.96
N MET A 261 -10.24 1.72 -6.58
CA MET A 261 -11.00 2.52 -7.54
C MET A 261 -10.11 3.47 -8.34
N ILE A 262 -9.02 3.96 -7.75
CA ILE A 262 -8.07 4.85 -8.44
C ILE A 262 -7.42 4.15 -9.63
N VAL A 263 -7.23 2.84 -9.58
CA VAL A 263 -6.69 2.06 -10.69
C VAL A 263 -7.61 2.16 -11.92
N PHE A 264 -8.92 2.14 -11.72
CA PHE A 264 -9.91 2.31 -12.78
C PHE A 264 -9.97 3.75 -13.32
N LEU A 265 -9.58 4.73 -12.52
CA LEU A 265 -9.52 6.13 -12.93
C LEU A 265 -8.21 6.52 -13.64
N ARG A 266 -7.18 5.65 -13.61
CA ARG A 266 -5.88 5.91 -14.27
C ARG A 266 -5.99 6.32 -15.74
N PRO A 267 -6.82 5.66 -16.60
CA PRO A 267 -6.95 6.08 -18.00
C PRO A 267 -7.46 7.52 -18.13
N MET A 268 -8.38 7.94 -17.24
CA MET A 268 -8.90 9.31 -17.24
C MET A 268 -7.83 10.33 -16.81
N ILE A 269 -7.01 9.97 -15.82
CA ILE A 269 -5.89 10.80 -15.36
C ILE A 269 -4.85 10.94 -16.47
N THR A 270 -4.54 9.86 -17.20
CA THR A 270 -3.63 9.89 -18.35
C THR A 270 -4.18 10.80 -19.46
N GLN A 271 -5.48 10.72 -19.76
CA GLN A 271 -6.11 11.56 -20.78
C GLN A 271 -6.06 13.05 -20.41
N LEU A 272 -6.15 13.40 -19.12
CA LEU A 272 -5.96 14.78 -18.65
C LEU A 272 -4.54 15.28 -18.96
N ALA A 273 -3.52 14.44 -18.78
CA ALA A 273 -2.15 14.81 -19.13
C ALA A 273 -1.99 15.09 -20.62
N VAL A 274 -2.62 14.28 -21.48
CA VAL A 274 -2.62 14.47 -22.95
C VAL A 274 -3.28 15.80 -23.32
N PHE A 275 -4.47 16.11 -22.78
CA PHE A 275 -5.14 17.39 -23.08
C PHE A 275 -4.31 18.59 -22.65
N LEU A 276 -3.58 18.49 -21.56
CA LEU A 276 -2.71 19.57 -21.10
C LEU A 276 -1.50 19.75 -22.04
N GLU A 277 -0.87 18.66 -22.48
CA GLU A 277 0.27 18.67 -23.40
C GLU A 277 -0.13 19.23 -24.77
N GLU A 278 -1.32 18.86 -25.26
CA GLU A 278 -1.91 19.39 -26.49
C GLU A 278 -2.45 20.81 -26.35
N LYS A 279 -2.33 21.45 -25.19
CA LYS A 279 -2.85 22.81 -24.88
C LYS A 279 -4.37 22.95 -25.08
N LYS A 280 -5.13 21.87 -25.05
CA LYS A 280 -6.60 21.85 -25.16
C LYS A 280 -7.26 22.13 -23.81
N ILE A 281 -7.13 23.36 -23.31
CA ILE A 281 -7.52 23.77 -21.96
C ILE A 281 -9.01 23.57 -21.68
N SER A 282 -9.89 23.90 -22.65
CA SER A 282 -11.34 23.68 -22.46
C SER A 282 -11.69 22.21 -22.26
N HIS A 283 -11.09 21.31 -23.06
CA HIS A 283 -11.25 19.88 -22.91
C HIS A 283 -10.70 19.38 -21.58
N PHE A 284 -9.52 19.86 -21.17
CA PHE A 284 -8.93 19.54 -19.87
C PHE A 284 -9.89 19.89 -18.72
N VAL A 285 -10.44 21.11 -18.70
CA VAL A 285 -11.35 21.57 -17.62
C VAL A 285 -12.63 20.75 -17.60
N THR A 286 -13.25 20.50 -18.77
CA THR A 286 -14.48 19.73 -18.87
C THR A 286 -14.25 18.28 -18.42
N TYR A 287 -13.17 17.66 -18.89
CA TYR A 287 -12.85 16.28 -18.56
C TYR A 287 -12.47 16.11 -17.08
N LYS A 288 -11.71 17.04 -16.51
CA LYS A 288 -11.41 17.12 -15.07
C LYS A 288 -12.71 17.20 -14.24
N ASN A 289 -13.64 18.08 -14.62
CA ASN A 289 -14.90 18.22 -13.91
C ASN A 289 -15.74 16.92 -13.98
N ASN A 290 -15.73 16.23 -15.12
CA ASN A 290 -16.38 14.92 -15.26
C ASN A 290 -15.71 13.85 -14.39
N LEU A 291 -14.37 13.86 -14.32
CA LEU A 291 -13.63 12.96 -13.40
C LEU A 291 -14.08 13.16 -11.95
N PHE A 292 -14.17 14.41 -11.48
CA PHE A 292 -14.63 14.69 -10.11
C PHE A 292 -16.11 14.32 -9.89
N LYS A 293 -16.98 14.48 -10.89
CA LYS A 293 -18.38 14.05 -10.81
C LYS A 293 -18.47 12.52 -10.68
N ILE A 294 -17.74 11.77 -11.50
CA ILE A 294 -17.68 10.31 -11.42
C ILE A 294 -17.12 9.87 -10.07
N LEU A 295 -16.03 10.50 -9.62
CA LEU A 295 -15.44 10.24 -8.32
C LEU A 295 -16.44 10.48 -7.19
N PHE A 296 -17.15 11.60 -7.20
CA PHE A 296 -18.16 11.92 -6.19
C PHE A 296 -19.30 10.91 -6.22
N ALA A 297 -19.86 10.59 -7.38
CA ALA A 297 -20.95 9.63 -7.52
C ALA A 297 -20.54 8.23 -7.04
N THR A 298 -19.37 7.74 -7.42
CA THR A 298 -18.85 6.45 -6.96
C THR A 298 -18.55 6.42 -5.47
N CYS A 299 -17.93 7.46 -4.92
CA CYS A 299 -17.71 7.57 -3.48
C CYS A 299 -19.02 7.61 -2.69
N THR A 300 -20.01 8.36 -3.18
CA THR A 300 -21.36 8.41 -2.55
C THR A 300 -22.03 7.02 -2.58
N LEU A 301 -21.95 6.32 -3.70
CA LEU A 301 -22.50 4.97 -3.81
C LEU A 301 -21.81 4.01 -2.83
N ILE A 302 -20.46 4.01 -2.80
CA ILE A 302 -19.70 3.17 -1.87
C ILE A 302 -20.01 3.53 -0.42
N PHE A 303 -20.17 4.81 -0.09
CA PHE A 303 -20.56 5.26 1.24
C PHE A 303 -21.94 4.73 1.64
N LEU A 304 -22.95 4.90 0.78
CA LEU A 304 -24.31 4.45 1.06
C LEU A 304 -24.36 2.92 1.22
N VAL A 305 -23.79 2.19 0.25
CA VAL A 305 -23.75 0.72 0.32
C VAL A 305 -22.93 0.26 1.54
N GLY A 306 -21.77 0.87 1.75
CA GLY A 306 -20.90 0.54 2.89
C GLY A 306 -21.58 0.79 4.22
N ALA A 307 -22.18 1.96 4.42
CA ALA A 307 -22.79 2.32 5.68
C ALA A 307 -23.92 1.36 6.12
N PHE A 308 -24.65 0.74 5.18
CA PHE A 308 -25.76 -0.14 5.51
C PHE A 308 -25.44 -1.63 5.40
N ILE A 309 -24.56 -2.02 4.47
CA ILE A 309 -24.38 -3.44 4.11
C ILE A 309 -23.04 -3.98 4.59
N ALA A 310 -21.99 -3.15 4.71
CA ALA A 310 -20.64 -3.67 4.93
C ALA A 310 -20.49 -4.37 6.28
N ILE A 311 -21.00 -3.82 7.38
CA ILE A 311 -20.85 -4.46 8.70
C ILE A 311 -21.54 -5.83 8.76
N PRO A 312 -22.81 -6.03 8.36
CA PRO A 312 -23.38 -7.36 8.28
C PRO A 312 -22.56 -8.35 7.43
N VAL A 313 -22.04 -7.89 6.30
CA VAL A 313 -21.19 -8.74 5.45
C VAL A 313 -19.88 -9.09 6.12
N LEU A 314 -19.20 -8.13 6.76
CA LEU A 314 -17.96 -8.35 7.49
C LEU A 314 -18.19 -9.30 8.68
N ASP A 315 -19.29 -9.16 9.40
CA ASP A 315 -19.65 -10.06 10.51
C ASP A 315 -19.82 -11.51 10.03
N ILE A 316 -20.52 -11.72 8.92
CA ILE A 316 -20.68 -13.05 8.32
C ILE A 316 -19.33 -13.59 7.84
N VAL A 317 -18.57 -12.79 7.12
CA VAL A 317 -17.29 -13.20 6.56
C VAL A 317 -16.30 -13.55 7.66
N TYR A 318 -16.07 -12.63 8.59
CA TYR A 318 -15.03 -12.81 9.63
C TYR A 318 -15.52 -13.59 10.87
N GLY A 319 -16.83 -13.75 11.07
CA GLY A 319 -17.41 -14.39 12.25
C GLY A 319 -17.25 -13.56 13.53
N THR A 320 -17.34 -12.26 13.40
CA THR A 320 -17.17 -11.29 14.47
C THR A 320 -18.49 -10.55 14.73
N ASN A 321 -18.56 -9.74 15.77
CA ASN A 321 -19.69 -8.85 16.03
C ASN A 321 -19.19 -7.40 16.01
N LEU A 322 -19.21 -6.79 14.83
CA LEU A 322 -18.75 -5.42 14.60
C LEU A 322 -19.85 -4.37 14.70
N LYS A 323 -21.09 -4.81 14.96
CA LYS A 323 -22.28 -3.92 14.99
C LYS A 323 -22.10 -2.75 15.94
N GLN A 324 -21.42 -2.96 17.07
CA GLN A 324 -21.09 -1.90 18.03
C GLN A 324 -20.20 -0.79 17.46
N TYR A 325 -19.45 -1.07 16.39
CA TYR A 325 -18.53 -0.13 15.76
C TYR A 325 -19.09 0.54 14.50
N GLN A 326 -20.42 0.49 14.29
CA GLN A 326 -21.08 1.07 13.11
C GLN A 326 -20.68 2.54 12.90
N THR A 327 -20.71 3.36 13.95
CA THR A 327 -20.35 4.78 13.87
C THR A 327 -18.86 4.97 13.50
N SER A 328 -17.98 4.18 14.11
CA SER A 328 -16.55 4.18 13.79
C SER A 328 -16.29 3.81 12.33
N PHE A 329 -17.05 2.85 11.82
CA PHE A 329 -16.96 2.42 10.43
C PHE A 329 -17.38 3.51 9.44
N VAL A 330 -18.48 4.22 9.74
CA VAL A 330 -18.93 5.36 8.91
C VAL A 330 -17.87 6.46 8.87
N ILE A 331 -17.21 6.75 10.01
CA ILE A 331 -16.11 7.72 10.09
C ILE A 331 -14.91 7.25 9.25
N LEU A 332 -14.57 5.97 9.30
CA LEU A 332 -13.52 5.39 8.47
C LEU A 332 -13.82 5.51 6.98
N LEU A 333 -15.08 5.28 6.56
CA LEU A 333 -15.49 5.48 5.16
C LEU A 333 -15.33 6.93 4.72
N LEU A 334 -15.69 7.91 5.57
CA LEU A 334 -15.46 9.33 5.28
C LEU A 334 -13.96 9.63 5.11
N GLY A 335 -13.12 9.07 5.97
CA GLY A 335 -11.66 9.15 5.83
C GLY A 335 -11.17 8.53 4.52
N GLY A 336 -11.71 7.38 4.12
CA GLY A 336 -11.43 6.74 2.84
C GLY A 336 -11.82 7.60 1.63
N ILE A 337 -12.97 8.26 1.69
CA ILE A 337 -13.40 9.24 0.67
C ILE A 337 -12.40 10.40 0.60
N ALA A 338 -12.06 11.00 1.73
CA ALA A 338 -11.10 12.09 1.77
C ALA A 338 -9.74 11.68 1.16
N SER A 339 -9.23 10.48 1.50
CA SER A 339 -7.99 9.98 0.93
C SER A 339 -8.05 9.76 -0.59
N THR A 340 -9.19 9.29 -1.09
CA THR A 340 -9.39 9.06 -2.52
C THR A 340 -9.40 10.40 -3.29
N PHE A 341 -10.09 11.42 -2.77
CA PHE A 341 -10.07 12.76 -3.34
C PHE A 341 -8.66 13.37 -3.30
N SER A 342 -7.94 13.22 -2.18
CA SER A 342 -6.54 13.68 -2.05
C SER A 342 -5.67 13.07 -3.14
N THR A 343 -5.76 11.75 -3.33
CA THR A 343 -4.96 11.04 -4.35
C THR A 343 -5.25 11.54 -5.76
N VAL A 344 -6.51 11.84 -6.10
CA VAL A 344 -6.85 12.40 -7.41
C VAL A 344 -6.30 13.82 -7.55
N CYS A 345 -6.38 14.67 -6.52
CA CYS A 345 -5.76 16.00 -6.51
C CYS A 345 -4.25 15.92 -6.72
N ASP A 346 -3.58 14.99 -6.02
CA ASP A 346 -2.13 14.80 -6.11
C ASP A 346 -1.70 14.31 -7.51
N ASN A 347 -2.51 13.46 -8.15
CA ASN A 347 -2.28 13.08 -9.55
C ASN A 347 -2.39 14.28 -10.49
N ILE A 348 -3.34 15.21 -10.28
CA ILE A 348 -3.47 16.42 -11.08
C ILE A 348 -2.28 17.36 -10.84
N LEU A 349 -1.82 17.50 -9.59
CA LEU A 349 -0.59 18.26 -9.27
C LEU A 349 0.64 17.68 -9.96
N THR A 350 0.71 16.36 -10.08
CA THR A 350 1.77 15.68 -10.84
C THR A 350 1.70 15.99 -12.32
N ILE A 351 0.50 16.04 -12.91
CA ILE A 351 0.30 16.47 -14.31
C ILE A 351 0.80 17.91 -14.51
N PHE A 352 0.59 18.79 -13.53
CA PHE A 352 1.12 20.17 -13.54
C PHE A 352 2.63 20.28 -13.27
N ARG A 353 3.34 19.15 -13.10
CA ARG A 353 4.77 19.09 -12.72
C ARG A 353 5.05 19.77 -11.37
N LYS A 354 4.09 19.74 -10.46
CA LYS A 354 4.18 20.31 -9.10
C LYS A 354 4.32 19.24 -8.01
N GLN A 355 4.78 18.04 -8.36
CA GLN A 355 4.89 16.89 -7.45
C GLN A 355 5.80 17.15 -6.23
N HIS A 356 6.74 18.09 -6.31
CA HIS A 356 7.59 18.46 -5.17
C HIS A 356 6.82 19.06 -3.99
N PHE A 357 5.64 19.65 -4.25
CA PHE A 357 4.78 20.16 -3.17
C PHE A 357 3.98 19.05 -2.47
N LEU A 358 3.85 17.84 -3.08
CA LEU A 358 3.11 16.73 -2.47
C LEU A 358 3.69 16.31 -1.11
N VAL A 359 5.01 16.40 -0.96
CA VAL A 359 5.68 16.11 0.31
C VAL A 359 5.09 16.95 1.44
N ILE A 360 4.73 18.21 1.18
CA ILE A 360 4.15 19.12 2.20
C ILE A 360 2.78 18.61 2.65
N SER A 361 1.90 18.21 1.70
CA SER A 361 0.58 17.68 2.06
C SER A 361 0.67 16.37 2.85
N PHE A 362 1.62 15.47 2.51
CA PHE A 362 1.85 14.26 3.29
C PHE A 362 2.42 14.56 4.69
N ILE A 363 3.36 15.52 4.82
CA ILE A 363 3.88 15.94 6.12
C ILE A 363 2.75 16.48 7.01
N ILE A 364 1.86 17.33 6.47
CA ILE A 364 0.72 17.87 7.22
C ILE A 364 -0.19 16.73 7.70
N GLY A 365 -0.57 15.80 6.82
CA GLY A 365 -1.36 14.62 7.17
C GLY A 365 -0.69 13.76 8.24
N TYR A 366 0.62 13.55 8.12
CA TYR A 366 1.41 12.76 9.08
C TYR A 366 1.50 13.43 10.45
N VAL A 367 1.78 14.72 10.51
CA VAL A 367 1.80 15.49 11.76
C VAL A 367 0.46 15.43 12.47
N VAL A 368 -0.65 15.63 11.73
CA VAL A 368 -2.00 15.51 12.30
C VAL A 368 -2.24 14.09 12.80
N SER A 369 -1.78 13.06 12.08
CA SER A 369 -1.98 11.67 12.52
C SER A 369 -1.25 11.36 13.85
N ILE A 370 -0.02 11.85 14.02
CA ILE A 370 0.74 11.68 15.28
C ILE A 370 0.06 12.42 16.42
N LEU A 371 -0.32 13.68 16.20
CA LEU A 371 -0.91 14.52 17.24
C LEU A 371 -2.28 14.03 17.70
N THR A 372 -3.06 13.40 16.82
CA THR A 372 -4.43 12.98 17.11
C THR A 372 -4.55 11.51 17.53
N ALA A 373 -3.68 10.61 17.04
CA ALA A 373 -3.85 9.18 17.25
C ALA A 373 -3.85 8.82 18.74
N LYS A 374 -2.77 9.08 19.46
CA LYS A 374 -2.64 8.69 20.86
C LYS A 374 -3.72 9.31 21.76
N PRO A 375 -4.00 10.62 21.73
CA PRO A 375 -5.03 11.23 22.58
C PRO A 375 -6.44 10.75 22.29
N LEU A 376 -6.80 10.58 21.01
CA LEU A 376 -8.14 10.13 20.64
C LEU A 376 -8.34 8.65 20.94
N VAL A 377 -7.35 7.82 20.64
CA VAL A 377 -7.45 6.38 20.87
C VAL A 377 -7.49 6.06 22.37
N SER A 378 -6.68 6.73 23.20
CA SER A 378 -6.71 6.55 24.67
C SER A 378 -8.05 6.92 25.29
N LYS A 379 -8.82 7.81 24.67
CA LYS A 379 -10.11 8.27 25.21
C LYS A 379 -11.29 7.54 24.61
N PHE A 380 -11.20 7.12 23.35
CA PHE A 380 -12.35 6.63 22.59
C PHE A 380 -12.07 5.30 21.84
N GLU A 381 -10.96 4.64 22.11
CA GLU A 381 -10.59 3.34 21.51
C GLU A 381 -10.74 3.32 19.97
N ILE A 382 -11.50 2.35 19.42
CA ILE A 382 -11.74 2.22 17.96
C ILE A 382 -12.37 3.49 17.35
N PHE A 383 -13.28 4.14 18.08
CA PHE A 383 -13.87 5.38 17.61
C PHE A 383 -12.82 6.50 17.49
N GLY A 384 -11.92 6.59 18.48
CA GLY A 384 -10.79 7.52 18.46
C GLY A 384 -9.82 7.24 17.33
N ALA A 385 -9.55 5.96 17.03
CA ALA A 385 -8.73 5.52 15.91
C ALA A 385 -9.35 5.94 14.57
N ALA A 386 -10.67 5.77 14.41
CA ALA A 386 -11.38 6.19 13.22
C ALA A 386 -11.38 7.71 13.04
N LEU A 387 -11.58 8.47 14.13
CA LEU A 387 -11.50 9.93 14.12
C LEU A 387 -10.10 10.44 13.76
N SER A 388 -9.06 9.87 14.35
CA SER A 388 -7.68 10.22 14.02
C SER A 388 -7.37 10.00 12.53
N PHE A 389 -7.82 8.87 11.99
CA PHE A 389 -7.70 8.60 10.56
C PHE A 389 -8.43 9.64 9.72
N LEU A 390 -9.68 9.96 10.05
CA LEU A 390 -10.45 10.99 9.33
C LEU A 390 -9.76 12.35 9.38
N CYS A 391 -9.34 12.81 10.57
CA CYS A 391 -8.63 14.09 10.72
C CYS A 391 -7.39 14.16 9.84
N SER A 392 -6.61 13.09 9.81
CA SER A 392 -5.38 12.99 8.99
C SER A 392 -5.67 13.06 7.50
N MET A 393 -6.71 12.34 7.03
CA MET A 393 -7.11 12.32 5.63
C MET A 393 -7.70 13.65 5.19
N VAL A 394 -8.49 14.31 6.04
CA VAL A 394 -9.02 15.66 5.79
C VAL A 394 -7.88 16.70 5.74
N ALA A 395 -6.92 16.61 6.66
CA ALA A 395 -5.76 17.50 6.66
C ALA A 395 -4.94 17.34 5.37
N TRP A 396 -4.70 16.11 4.92
CA TRP A 396 -4.07 15.84 3.64
C TRP A 396 -4.88 16.42 2.48
N LEU A 397 -6.20 16.19 2.44
CA LEU A 397 -7.08 16.71 1.38
C LEU A 397 -7.04 18.24 1.32
N VAL A 398 -7.19 18.90 2.46
CA VAL A 398 -7.17 20.37 2.54
C VAL A 398 -5.82 20.91 2.07
N ALA A 399 -4.70 20.31 2.51
CA ALA A 399 -3.37 20.70 2.05
C ALA A 399 -3.20 20.52 0.54
N SER A 400 -3.61 19.38 -0.02
CA SER A 400 -3.55 19.13 -1.48
C SER A 400 -4.43 20.11 -2.26
N LEU A 401 -5.63 20.44 -1.77
CA LEU A 401 -6.50 21.44 -2.39
C LEU A 401 -5.91 22.85 -2.34
N VAL A 402 -5.34 23.26 -1.19
CA VAL A 402 -4.67 24.57 -1.07
C VAL A 402 -3.51 24.68 -2.06
N ILE A 403 -2.66 23.64 -2.13
CA ILE A 403 -1.56 23.60 -3.09
C ILE A 403 -2.10 23.65 -4.53
N TYR A 404 -3.16 22.90 -4.82
CA TYR A 404 -3.81 22.91 -6.14
C TYR A 404 -4.29 24.32 -6.51
N PHE A 405 -4.98 25.05 -5.63
CA PHE A 405 -5.49 26.39 -5.92
C PHE A 405 -4.36 27.42 -6.07
N ILE A 406 -3.28 27.30 -5.31
CA ILE A 406 -2.12 28.19 -5.40
C ILE A 406 -1.32 27.94 -6.69
N THR A 407 -1.17 26.67 -7.10
CA THR A 407 -0.28 26.28 -8.18
C THR A 407 -0.96 26.11 -9.53
N ASN A 408 -2.31 26.12 -9.57
CA ASN A 408 -3.07 25.92 -10.79
C ASN A 408 -2.89 27.12 -11.74
N PRO A 409 -2.23 26.95 -12.91
CA PRO A 409 -1.96 28.04 -13.83
C PRO A 409 -3.23 28.63 -14.48
N TYR A 410 -4.36 27.95 -14.36
CA TYR A 410 -5.62 28.31 -15.05
C TYR A 410 -6.66 28.96 -14.12
N THR A 411 -6.41 29.09 -12.84
CA THR A 411 -7.30 29.81 -11.90
C THR A 411 -7.34 31.31 -12.21
N PHE A 412 -6.28 31.86 -12.78
CA PHE A 412 -6.18 33.30 -13.12
C PHE A 412 -6.75 33.66 -14.50
N ILE A 413 -6.90 32.69 -15.41
CA ILE A 413 -7.43 32.96 -16.77
C ILE A 413 -8.93 33.27 -16.74
N LYS A 414 -9.70 32.84 -15.75
CA LYS A 414 -11.13 33.14 -15.59
C LYS A 414 -11.40 34.53 -14.99
N ARG A 415 -10.39 35.21 -14.45
CA ARG A 415 -10.57 36.57 -13.87
C ARG A 415 -10.40 37.71 -14.87
N ASN A 416 -9.92 37.41 -16.07
CA ASN A 416 -9.66 38.42 -17.12
C ASN A 416 -10.50 38.21 -18.39
N LYS A 417 -11.69 37.61 -18.28
CA LYS A 417 -12.71 37.63 -19.36
C LYS A 417 -14.00 38.21 -18.83
#